data_8e118c74fa2d9c6362bf8d22e4c11026
#
_entry.id   8e118c74fa2d9c6362bf8d22e4c11026
#
_cell.length_a   1.000
_cell.length_b   1.000
_cell.length_c   1.000
_cell.angle_alpha   90.00
_cell.angle_beta   90.00
_cell.angle_gamma   90.00
#
_symmetry.space_group_name_H-M   'P 1'
#
loop_
_entity.id
_entity.type
_entity.pdbx_description
1 polymer ?
#
loop_
_entity_poly.entity_id
_entity_poly.type
_entity_poly.pdbx_seq_one_letter_code
_entity_poly.pdbx_strand_id
1 'polypeptide(L)'
;MLIIEVEGSDQEIDDQLRRIVEIAQPFNPISLKVSGSEAESAAIWKGRKSAFGATGRISDYICMDGTIPTGQLKYVLTRIGEICASYGLRVANVFHAGDGNLHPLILFDINKPGEMDKAEKAGEEILLLCVEVGGCLTGEHGVGIEKRDLMTKQYNRADLEQQMRVRGIFDPHWLLNPAKVFPLEGRLAA
;
A
#
# COMPACT_ATOMS: atom_id res chain seq x y z
N MET A 1 6.49 11.01 -9.38
CA MET A 1 7.40 10.31 -10.31
C MET A 1 6.86 8.91 -10.54
N LEU A 2 6.86 8.44 -11.80
CA LEU A 2 6.52 7.07 -12.17
C LEU A 2 7.78 6.44 -12.77
N ILE A 3 8.10 5.22 -12.38
CA ILE A 3 9.17 4.41 -12.96
C ILE A 3 8.50 3.20 -13.58
N ILE A 4 8.83 2.92 -14.84
CA ILE A 4 8.31 1.78 -15.59
C ILE A 4 9.52 1.00 -16.07
N GLU A 5 9.54 -0.29 -15.80
CA GLU A 5 10.53 -1.23 -16.31
C GLU A 5 9.86 -2.16 -17.30
N VAL A 6 10.55 -2.43 -18.40
CA VAL A 6 10.10 -3.34 -19.44
C VAL A 6 11.18 -4.39 -19.68
N GLU A 7 10.75 -5.58 -20.03
CA GLU A 7 11.63 -6.71 -20.34
C GLU A 7 11.13 -7.46 -21.59
N GLY A 8 12.01 -8.17 -22.25
CA GLY A 8 11.71 -8.92 -23.46
C GLY A 8 12.90 -8.93 -24.42
N SER A 9 12.67 -9.28 -25.68
CA SER A 9 13.65 -9.11 -26.76
C SER A 9 13.86 -7.63 -27.07
N ASP A 10 14.97 -7.27 -27.69
CA ASP A 10 15.30 -5.88 -28.01
C ASP A 10 14.16 -5.18 -28.77
N GLN A 11 13.54 -5.87 -29.73
CA GLN A 11 12.42 -5.31 -30.49
C GLN A 11 11.18 -5.08 -29.63
N GLU A 12 10.85 -6.00 -28.73
CA GLU A 12 9.71 -5.86 -27.82
C GLU A 12 9.95 -4.70 -26.85
N ILE A 13 11.15 -4.56 -26.33
CA ILE A 13 11.54 -3.44 -25.46
C ILE A 13 11.38 -2.11 -26.20
N ASP A 14 11.91 -1.99 -27.43
CA ASP A 14 11.78 -0.77 -28.23
C ASP A 14 10.32 -0.41 -28.52
N ASP A 15 9.49 -1.39 -28.85
CA ASP A 15 8.07 -1.18 -29.11
C ASP A 15 7.31 -0.76 -27.84
N GLN A 16 7.59 -1.39 -26.71
CA GLN A 16 6.99 -1.03 -25.41
C GLN A 16 7.41 0.36 -24.97
N LEU A 17 8.70 0.71 -25.04
CA LEU A 17 9.20 2.04 -24.68
C LEU A 17 8.57 3.13 -25.53
N ARG A 18 8.46 2.91 -26.88
CA ARG A 18 7.78 3.85 -27.77
C ARG A 18 6.32 4.05 -27.33
N ARG A 19 5.62 2.96 -27.04
CA ARG A 19 4.23 3.00 -26.61
C ARG A 19 4.03 3.73 -25.26
N ILE A 20 4.94 3.52 -24.31
CA ILE A 20 4.95 4.23 -23.03
C ILE A 20 5.12 5.73 -23.23
N VAL A 21 6.07 6.14 -24.07
CA VAL A 21 6.29 7.56 -24.38
C VAL A 21 5.06 8.18 -25.03
N GLU A 22 4.46 7.54 -26.03
CA GLU A 22 3.23 8.00 -26.68
C GLU A 22 2.07 8.19 -25.69
N ILE A 23 1.91 7.28 -24.74
CA ILE A 23 0.87 7.36 -23.71
C ILE A 23 1.16 8.49 -22.71
N ALA A 24 2.43 8.69 -22.34
CA ALA A 24 2.81 9.67 -21.31
C ALA A 24 2.79 11.12 -21.81
N GLN A 25 3.17 11.38 -23.07
CA GLN A 25 3.30 12.72 -23.62
C GLN A 25 2.05 13.62 -23.49
N PRO A 26 0.82 13.13 -23.77
CA PRO A 26 -0.39 13.96 -23.63
C PRO A 26 -0.65 14.49 -22.21
N PHE A 27 -0.03 13.88 -21.18
CA PHE A 27 -0.15 14.32 -19.78
C PHE A 27 0.89 15.37 -19.38
N ASN A 28 1.68 15.90 -20.34
CA ASN A 28 2.68 16.95 -20.13
C ASN A 28 3.64 16.64 -18.96
N PRO A 29 4.37 15.52 -18.99
CA PRO A 29 5.31 15.18 -17.92
C PRO A 29 6.40 16.26 -17.82
N ILE A 30 6.80 16.60 -16.58
CA ILE A 30 7.88 17.57 -16.32
C ILE A 30 9.20 17.10 -16.96
N SER A 31 9.44 15.80 -16.94
CA SER A 31 10.56 15.16 -17.64
C SER A 31 10.19 13.72 -17.97
N LEU A 32 10.75 13.23 -19.07
CA LEU A 32 10.67 11.84 -19.47
C LEU A 32 12.11 11.40 -19.77
N LYS A 33 12.57 10.37 -19.07
CA LYS A 33 13.91 9.83 -19.23
C LYS A 33 13.83 8.33 -19.45
N VAL A 34 14.47 7.86 -20.53
CA VAL A 34 14.70 6.45 -20.79
C VAL A 34 16.16 6.15 -20.44
N SER A 35 16.43 5.08 -19.69
CA SER A 35 17.80 4.65 -19.37
C SER A 35 18.46 4.07 -20.62
N GLY A 36 19.69 4.49 -20.89
CA GLY A 36 20.52 3.95 -21.99
C GLY A 36 21.53 2.90 -21.53
N SER A 37 21.51 2.55 -20.23
CA SER A 37 22.45 1.55 -19.68
C SER A 37 21.94 1.00 -18.34
N GLU A 38 22.45 -0.17 -17.95
CA GLU A 38 22.19 -0.76 -16.63
C GLU A 38 22.57 0.18 -15.47
N ALA A 39 23.66 0.92 -15.61
CA ALA A 39 24.10 1.88 -14.59
C ALA A 39 23.09 3.02 -14.40
N GLU A 40 22.50 3.53 -15.49
CA GLU A 40 21.44 4.53 -15.42
C GLU A 40 20.16 3.96 -14.85
N SER A 41 19.76 2.76 -15.21
CA SER A 41 18.61 2.06 -14.64
C SER A 41 18.79 1.88 -13.12
N ALA A 42 19.96 1.38 -12.70
CA ALA A 42 20.29 1.23 -11.28
C ALA A 42 20.23 2.56 -10.52
N ALA A 43 20.64 3.67 -11.13
CA ALA A 43 20.56 5.00 -10.51
C ALA A 43 19.11 5.48 -10.34
N ILE A 44 18.23 5.22 -11.31
CA ILE A 44 16.81 5.51 -11.24
C ILE A 44 16.16 4.70 -10.09
N TRP A 45 16.42 3.39 -10.05
CA TRP A 45 15.90 2.50 -9.00
C TRP A 45 16.44 2.83 -7.61
N LYS A 46 17.68 3.32 -7.50
CA LYS A 46 18.22 3.80 -6.24
C LYS A 46 17.37 4.92 -5.65
N GLY A 47 16.88 5.84 -6.49
CA GLY A 47 15.94 6.90 -6.06
C GLY A 47 14.67 6.31 -5.44
N ARG A 48 14.04 5.33 -6.11
CA ARG A 48 12.82 4.65 -5.62
C ARG A 48 13.08 3.91 -4.30
N LYS A 49 14.16 3.13 -4.22
CA LYS A 49 14.53 2.37 -3.03
C LYS A 49 14.84 3.26 -1.82
N SER A 50 15.27 4.50 -2.05
CA SER A 50 15.59 5.47 -0.99
C SER A 50 14.38 6.27 -0.51
N ALA A 51 13.22 6.18 -1.17
CA ALA A 51 12.07 7.05 -0.91
C ALA A 51 11.53 6.93 0.52
N PHE A 52 11.41 5.71 1.05
CA PHE A 52 10.98 5.48 2.43
C PHE A 52 11.94 6.12 3.44
N GLY A 53 13.24 5.86 3.30
CA GLY A 53 14.25 6.46 4.17
C GLY A 53 14.34 7.99 4.08
N ALA A 54 14.10 8.55 2.88
CA ALA A 54 14.04 10.00 2.69
C ALA A 54 12.81 10.60 3.39
N THR A 55 11.66 9.93 3.32
CA THR A 55 10.45 10.35 4.03
C THR A 55 10.65 10.32 5.54
N GLY A 56 11.29 9.27 6.08
CA GLY A 56 11.59 9.15 7.50
C GLY A 56 12.57 10.22 8.06
N ARG A 57 13.27 10.92 7.18
CA ARG A 57 14.07 12.10 7.59
C ARG A 57 13.25 13.38 7.75
N ILE A 58 12.02 13.38 7.22
CA ILE A 58 11.13 14.54 7.26
C ILE A 58 10.24 14.46 8.50
N SER A 59 9.72 13.27 8.80
CA SER A 59 8.77 13.03 9.89
C SER A 59 8.69 11.54 10.20
N ASP A 60 8.16 11.18 11.38
CA ASP A 60 7.64 9.85 11.62
C ASP A 60 6.53 9.54 10.63
N TYR A 61 6.29 8.27 10.34
CA TYR A 61 5.19 7.85 9.50
C TYR A 61 4.72 6.43 9.82
N ILE A 62 3.46 6.16 9.57
CA ILE A 62 2.95 4.80 9.43
C ILE A 62 2.74 4.50 7.95
N CYS A 63 3.04 3.26 7.56
CA CYS A 63 2.91 2.80 6.19
C CYS A 63 1.72 1.85 6.08
N MET A 64 0.70 2.24 5.33
CA MET A 64 -0.40 1.34 4.98
C MET A 64 0.01 0.48 3.77
N ASP A 65 -0.71 -0.62 3.57
CA ASP A 65 -0.37 -1.64 2.57
C ASP A 65 -1.65 -2.25 1.99
N GLY A 66 -2.60 -1.41 1.65
CA GLY A 66 -3.85 -1.85 1.02
C GLY A 66 -3.64 -2.13 -0.48
N THR A 67 -4.43 -3.06 -1.02
CA THR A 67 -4.49 -3.28 -2.47
C THR A 67 -5.80 -2.81 -3.05
N ILE A 68 -5.77 -2.44 -4.33
CA ILE A 68 -6.94 -2.00 -5.07
C ILE A 68 -6.90 -2.50 -6.52
N PRO A 69 -8.04 -2.64 -7.19
CA PRO A 69 -8.04 -2.78 -8.65
C PRO A 69 -7.34 -1.57 -9.29
N THR A 70 -6.41 -1.80 -10.23
CA THR A 70 -5.59 -0.75 -10.84
C THR A 70 -6.41 0.38 -11.48
N GLY A 71 -7.60 0.06 -12.01
CA GLY A 71 -8.54 1.05 -12.55
C GLY A 71 -9.06 2.06 -11.52
N GLN A 72 -8.96 1.77 -10.22
CA GLN A 72 -9.37 2.65 -9.14
C GLN A 72 -8.25 3.57 -8.63
N LEU A 73 -7.03 3.45 -9.18
CA LEU A 73 -5.84 4.13 -8.67
C LEU A 73 -6.03 5.65 -8.53
N LYS A 74 -6.54 6.31 -9.57
CA LYS A 74 -6.78 7.75 -9.54
C LYS A 74 -7.75 8.15 -8.42
N TYR A 75 -8.86 7.46 -8.33
CA TYR A 75 -9.89 7.73 -7.32
C TYR A 75 -9.33 7.55 -5.91
N VAL A 76 -8.73 6.40 -5.64
CA VAL A 76 -8.23 6.07 -4.30
C VAL A 76 -7.09 7.00 -3.88
N LEU A 77 -6.13 7.33 -4.76
CA LEU A 77 -5.07 8.29 -4.43
C LEU A 77 -5.61 9.68 -4.10
N THR A 78 -6.66 10.13 -4.79
CA THR A 78 -7.33 11.40 -4.46
C THR A 78 -7.97 11.32 -3.07
N ARG A 79 -8.70 10.25 -2.79
CA ARG A 79 -9.36 10.03 -1.50
C ARG A 79 -8.36 9.90 -0.34
N ILE A 80 -7.22 9.23 -0.53
CA ILE A 80 -6.14 9.17 0.46
C ILE A 80 -5.68 10.58 0.87
N GLY A 81 -5.47 11.45 -0.13
CA GLY A 81 -5.11 12.85 0.14
C GLY A 81 -6.17 13.59 0.97
N GLU A 82 -7.44 13.42 0.61
CA GLU A 82 -8.58 14.04 1.32
C GLU A 82 -8.74 13.49 2.75
N ILE A 83 -8.64 12.16 2.94
CA ILE A 83 -8.68 11.53 4.26
C ILE A 83 -7.55 12.10 5.14
N CYS A 84 -6.31 12.06 4.69
CA CYS A 84 -5.20 12.58 5.49
C CYS A 84 -5.38 14.08 5.81
N ALA A 85 -5.83 14.88 4.85
CA ALA A 85 -6.09 16.30 5.06
C ALA A 85 -7.18 16.56 6.10
N SER A 86 -8.23 15.73 6.18
CA SER A 86 -9.30 15.85 7.17
C SER A 86 -8.81 15.67 8.61
N TYR A 87 -7.75 14.86 8.79
CA TYR A 87 -7.06 14.71 10.08
C TYR A 87 -5.95 15.74 10.32
N GLY A 88 -5.72 16.65 9.35
CA GLY A 88 -4.62 17.62 9.39
C GLY A 88 -3.24 16.99 9.20
N LEU A 89 -3.17 15.83 8.57
CA LEU A 89 -1.94 15.08 8.32
C LEU A 89 -1.50 15.19 6.85
N ARG A 90 -0.21 15.03 6.62
CA ARG A 90 0.36 14.89 5.28
C ARG A 90 0.53 13.42 4.91
N VAL A 91 0.55 13.13 3.63
CA VAL A 91 0.80 11.79 3.11
C VAL A 91 1.81 11.83 1.97
N ALA A 92 2.71 10.85 1.94
CA ALA A 92 3.58 10.58 0.80
C ALA A 92 3.22 9.20 0.23
N ASN A 93 2.94 9.13 -1.07
CA ASN A 93 2.57 7.87 -1.72
C ASN A 93 3.78 7.27 -2.41
N VAL A 94 4.22 6.08 -1.94
CA VAL A 94 5.33 5.31 -2.52
C VAL A 94 4.84 3.88 -2.71
N PHE A 95 4.46 3.50 -3.93
CA PHE A 95 3.66 2.30 -4.15
C PHE A 95 3.99 1.56 -5.45
N HIS A 96 3.44 0.37 -5.62
CA HIS A 96 3.55 -0.48 -6.81
C HIS A 96 2.30 -0.30 -7.69
N ALA A 97 2.36 0.68 -8.61
CA ALA A 97 1.19 1.08 -9.41
C ALA A 97 0.65 -0.05 -10.30
N GLY A 98 1.54 -0.89 -10.85
CA GLY A 98 1.17 -2.01 -11.71
C GLY A 98 0.39 -3.10 -10.99
N ASP A 99 0.68 -3.32 -9.71
CA ASP A 99 0.08 -4.36 -8.88
C ASP A 99 -1.16 -3.85 -8.12
N GLY A 100 -1.39 -2.54 -8.11
CA GLY A 100 -2.44 -1.94 -7.29
C GLY A 100 -2.14 -1.97 -5.79
N ASN A 101 -0.90 -2.28 -5.39
CA ASN A 101 -0.48 -2.29 -3.99
C ASN A 101 -0.02 -0.91 -3.57
N LEU A 102 -0.72 -0.30 -2.61
CA LEU A 102 -0.53 1.07 -2.18
C LEU A 102 0.22 1.14 -0.86
N HIS A 103 1.26 1.99 -0.83
CA HIS A 103 1.99 2.32 0.39
C HIS A 103 1.87 3.82 0.71
N PRO A 104 0.72 4.32 1.14
CA PRO A 104 0.62 5.67 1.67
C PRO A 104 1.38 5.75 2.99
N LEU A 105 2.36 6.64 3.05
CA LEU A 105 3.12 6.98 4.24
C LEU A 105 2.42 8.16 4.90
N ILE A 106 1.67 7.92 5.96
CA ILE A 106 0.94 8.94 6.69
C ILE A 106 1.91 9.56 7.69
N LEU A 107 2.24 10.84 7.50
CA LEU A 107 3.25 11.53 8.29
C LEU A 107 2.63 12.13 9.54
N PHE A 108 3.28 11.94 10.68
CA PHE A 108 2.89 12.49 11.98
C PHE A 108 4.12 12.80 12.82
N ASP A 109 3.97 13.48 13.94
CA ASP A 109 5.01 13.74 14.92
C ASP A 109 4.67 13.00 16.22
N ILE A 110 5.44 11.96 16.54
CA ILE A 110 5.21 11.13 17.74
C ILE A 110 5.26 11.95 19.04
N ASN A 111 5.94 13.11 19.03
CA ASN A 111 6.05 13.97 20.19
C ASN A 111 4.82 14.86 20.39
N LYS A 112 3.92 14.93 19.42
CA LYS A 112 2.67 15.68 19.54
C LYS A 112 1.53 14.79 20.03
N PRO A 113 0.93 15.09 21.17
CA PRO A 113 -0.17 14.30 21.72
C PRO A 113 -1.30 14.12 20.71
N GLY A 114 -1.72 12.88 20.49
CA GLY A 114 -2.87 12.53 19.66
C GLY A 114 -2.58 12.50 18.14
N GLU A 115 -1.39 12.86 17.65
CA GLU A 115 -1.09 12.74 16.20
C GLU A 115 -0.97 11.29 15.76
N MET A 116 -0.41 10.41 16.60
CA MET A 116 -0.37 8.96 16.32
C MET A 116 -1.78 8.38 16.17
N ASP A 117 -2.68 8.69 17.10
CA ASP A 117 -4.08 8.21 17.06
C ASP A 117 -4.81 8.70 15.79
N LYS A 118 -4.53 9.91 15.34
CA LYS A 118 -5.06 10.45 14.07
C LYS A 118 -4.50 9.70 12.87
N ALA A 119 -3.20 9.40 12.87
CA ALA A 119 -2.56 8.66 11.79
C ALA A 119 -3.10 7.23 11.70
N GLU A 120 -3.30 6.55 12.82
CA GLU A 120 -3.94 5.23 12.87
C GLU A 120 -5.37 5.25 12.32
N LYS A 121 -6.20 6.20 12.74
CA LYS A 121 -7.57 6.35 12.23
C LYS A 121 -7.62 6.66 10.74
N ALA A 122 -6.77 7.56 10.26
CA ALA A 122 -6.66 7.85 8.83
C ALA A 122 -6.22 6.59 8.05
N GLY A 123 -5.29 5.80 8.60
CA GLY A 123 -4.86 4.54 8.04
C GLY A 123 -5.97 3.50 7.97
N GLU A 124 -6.78 3.39 9.03
CA GLU A 124 -7.97 2.53 9.05
C GLU A 124 -8.97 2.91 7.95
N GLU A 125 -9.32 4.20 7.83
CA GLU A 125 -10.22 4.68 6.77
C GLU A 125 -9.68 4.39 5.36
N ILE A 126 -8.37 4.54 5.14
CA ILE A 126 -7.73 4.22 3.86
C ILE A 126 -7.83 2.74 3.55
N LEU A 127 -7.60 1.86 4.53
CA LEU A 127 -7.70 0.42 4.33
C LEU A 127 -9.16 -0.01 4.08
N LEU A 128 -10.12 0.58 4.76
CA LEU A 128 -11.55 0.34 4.50
C LEU A 128 -11.94 0.80 3.10
N LEU A 129 -11.45 1.94 2.63
CA LEU A 129 -11.64 2.38 1.25
C LEU A 129 -11.07 1.37 0.24
N CYS A 130 -9.88 0.77 0.52
CA CYS A 130 -9.32 -0.27 -0.34
C CYS A 130 -10.27 -1.48 -0.46
N VAL A 131 -10.84 -1.92 0.64
CA VAL A 131 -11.83 -3.03 0.65
C VAL A 131 -13.11 -2.63 -0.10
N GLU A 132 -13.62 -1.42 0.12
CA GLU A 132 -14.85 -0.91 -0.51
C GLU A 132 -14.76 -0.88 -2.04
N VAL A 133 -13.60 -0.54 -2.59
CA VAL A 133 -13.39 -0.54 -4.06
C VAL A 133 -13.07 -1.93 -4.63
N GLY A 134 -13.15 -2.99 -3.83
CA GLY A 134 -12.92 -4.38 -4.27
C GLY A 134 -11.48 -4.85 -4.14
N GLY A 135 -10.68 -4.19 -3.31
CA GLY A 135 -9.33 -4.59 -2.96
C GLY A 135 -9.23 -5.33 -1.62
N CYS A 136 -8.06 -5.23 -0.96
CA CYS A 136 -7.75 -5.96 0.26
C CYS A 136 -7.07 -5.05 1.30
N LEU A 137 -7.17 -5.44 2.59
CA LEU A 137 -6.51 -4.77 3.72
C LEU A 137 -4.99 -4.81 3.65
N THR A 138 -4.42 -5.81 2.99
CA THR A 138 -2.97 -6.01 2.92
C THR A 138 -2.58 -6.62 1.59
N GLY A 139 -1.50 -6.11 1.01
CA GLY A 139 -0.88 -6.64 -0.19
C GLY A 139 0.25 -7.60 0.16
N GLU A 140 1.28 -7.10 0.84
CA GLU A 140 2.51 -7.85 1.11
C GLU A 140 2.97 -7.83 2.58
N HIS A 141 2.58 -6.82 3.39
CA HIS A 141 3.04 -6.70 4.77
C HIS A 141 2.36 -7.68 5.73
N GLY A 142 1.16 -8.15 5.40
CA GLY A 142 0.32 -8.96 6.26
C GLY A 142 -0.55 -8.15 7.23
N VAL A 143 -1.44 -8.85 7.91
CA VAL A 143 -2.44 -8.26 8.81
C VAL A 143 -1.83 -7.86 10.16
N GLY A 144 -1.02 -8.72 10.74
CA GLY A 144 -0.38 -8.47 12.04
C GLY A 144 -1.38 -8.20 13.16
N ILE A 145 -1.07 -7.19 13.95
CA ILE A 145 -1.93 -6.65 15.02
C ILE A 145 -2.73 -5.46 14.51
N GLU A 146 -2.11 -4.62 13.69
CA GLU A 146 -2.64 -3.33 13.24
C GLU A 146 -3.94 -3.46 12.45
N LYS A 147 -4.01 -4.45 11.55
CA LYS A 147 -5.16 -4.66 10.65
C LYS A 147 -6.13 -5.75 11.13
N ARG A 148 -5.81 -6.38 12.26
CA ARG A 148 -6.54 -7.56 12.78
C ARG A 148 -8.04 -7.30 12.95
N ASP A 149 -8.39 -6.16 13.51
CA ASP A 149 -9.78 -5.83 13.80
C ASP A 149 -10.57 -5.47 12.52
N LEU A 150 -9.87 -5.07 11.47
CA LEU A 150 -10.44 -4.81 10.15
C LEU A 150 -10.76 -6.09 9.36
N MET A 151 -10.26 -7.24 9.77
CA MET A 151 -10.55 -8.52 9.10
C MET A 151 -12.05 -8.81 9.01
N THR A 152 -12.84 -8.38 10.01
CA THR A 152 -14.30 -8.51 10.00
C THR A 152 -15.00 -7.60 8.98
N LYS A 153 -14.29 -6.60 8.42
CA LYS A 153 -14.81 -5.73 7.38
C LYS A 153 -14.57 -6.30 5.98
N GLN A 154 -13.51 -7.10 5.82
CA GLN A 154 -13.19 -7.74 4.55
C GLN A 154 -13.80 -9.13 4.42
N TYR A 155 -13.86 -9.90 5.51
CA TYR A 155 -14.29 -11.29 5.52
C TYR A 155 -15.51 -11.48 6.41
N ASN A 156 -16.46 -12.28 5.96
CA ASN A 156 -17.58 -12.68 6.79
C ASN A 156 -17.12 -13.73 7.82
N ARG A 157 -18.01 -14.03 8.77
CA ARG A 157 -17.72 -14.97 9.86
C ARG A 157 -17.31 -16.36 9.36
N ALA A 158 -18.00 -16.89 8.34
CA ALA A 158 -17.72 -18.21 7.81
C ALA A 158 -16.33 -18.29 7.17
N ASP A 159 -15.90 -17.23 6.46
CA ASP A 159 -14.57 -17.13 5.87
C ASP A 159 -13.50 -17.12 6.97
N LEU A 160 -13.68 -16.30 8.00
CA LEU A 160 -12.73 -16.23 9.13
C LEU A 160 -12.64 -17.57 9.89
N GLU A 161 -13.77 -18.26 10.11
CA GLU A 161 -13.78 -19.57 10.72
C GLU A 161 -12.99 -20.61 9.90
N GLN A 162 -13.10 -20.59 8.57
CA GLN A 162 -12.32 -21.49 7.72
C GLN A 162 -10.82 -21.16 7.75
N GLN A 163 -10.45 -19.89 7.71
CA GLN A 163 -9.05 -19.46 7.85
C GLN A 163 -8.48 -19.89 9.20
N MET A 164 -9.22 -19.73 10.28
CA MET A 164 -8.82 -20.21 11.62
C MET A 164 -8.68 -21.72 11.71
N ARG A 165 -9.52 -22.49 11.01
CA ARG A 165 -9.38 -23.96 10.93
C ARG A 165 -8.08 -24.37 10.24
N VAL A 166 -7.71 -23.70 9.14
CA VAL A 166 -6.42 -23.94 8.47
C VAL A 166 -5.26 -23.71 9.44
N ARG A 167 -5.27 -22.60 10.17
CA ARG A 167 -4.27 -22.34 11.22
C ARG A 167 -4.25 -23.46 12.27
N GLY A 168 -5.41 -23.89 12.75
CA GLY A 168 -5.54 -24.89 13.79
C GLY A 168 -4.93 -26.27 13.42
N ILE A 169 -4.77 -26.56 12.12
CA ILE A 169 -4.09 -27.79 11.65
C ILE A 169 -2.60 -27.75 12.03
N PHE A 170 -1.96 -26.60 11.90
CA PHE A 170 -0.52 -26.42 12.15
C PHE A 170 -0.23 -25.98 13.58
N ASP A 171 -1.14 -25.27 14.22
CA ASP A 171 -0.98 -24.68 15.56
C ASP A 171 -2.27 -24.88 16.39
N PRO A 172 -2.56 -26.14 16.79
CA PRO A 172 -3.82 -26.46 17.48
C PRO A 172 -3.96 -25.79 18.85
N HIS A 173 -2.87 -25.36 19.45
CA HIS A 173 -2.86 -24.64 20.74
C HIS A 173 -2.70 -23.14 20.62
N TRP A 174 -2.65 -22.60 19.39
CA TRP A 174 -2.53 -21.18 19.12
C TRP A 174 -1.34 -20.48 19.80
N LEU A 175 -0.20 -21.20 19.88
CA LEU A 175 1.02 -20.72 20.52
C LEU A 175 1.87 -19.84 19.59
N LEU A 176 1.78 -20.04 18.28
CA LEU A 176 2.55 -19.29 17.28
C LEU A 176 1.93 -17.93 17.04
N ASN A 177 2.70 -16.87 17.30
CA ASN A 177 2.24 -15.50 17.11
C ASN A 177 0.81 -15.26 17.64
N PRO A 178 0.58 -15.42 18.95
CA PRO A 178 -0.74 -15.29 19.53
C PRO A 178 -1.31 -13.86 19.31
N ALA A 179 -2.63 -13.76 19.22
CA ALA A 179 -3.36 -12.52 19.05
C ALA A 179 -3.02 -11.71 17.78
N LYS A 180 -2.43 -12.36 16.76
CA LYS A 180 -2.18 -11.73 15.44
C LYS A 180 -3.09 -12.34 14.38
N VAL A 181 -3.34 -11.56 13.32
CA VAL A 181 -4.11 -11.88 12.12
C VAL A 181 -5.62 -11.93 12.36
N PHE A 182 -6.08 -12.77 13.28
CA PHE A 182 -7.51 -13.00 13.51
C PHE A 182 -8.04 -12.10 14.64
N PRO A 183 -9.27 -11.56 14.50
CA PRO A 183 -9.93 -10.83 15.57
C PRO A 183 -9.96 -11.60 16.87
N LEU A 184 -9.83 -10.91 17.99
CA LEU A 184 -9.91 -11.56 19.31
C LEU A 184 -11.34 -12.05 19.59
N GLU A 185 -11.45 -13.12 20.37
CA GLU A 185 -12.74 -13.68 20.79
C GLU A 185 -13.65 -12.58 21.36
N GLY A 186 -14.92 -12.59 20.90
CA GLY A 186 -15.91 -11.55 21.23
C GLY A 186 -16.14 -10.51 20.13
N ARG A 187 -15.19 -10.29 19.22
CA ARG A 187 -15.37 -9.40 18.05
C ARG A 187 -15.89 -10.12 16.80
N LEU A 188 -15.86 -11.44 16.79
CA LEU A 188 -16.51 -12.28 15.77
C LEU A 188 -18.03 -12.36 15.91
N ALA A 189 -18.57 -11.84 17.00
CA ALA A 189 -19.98 -11.91 17.33
C ALA A 189 -20.81 -10.64 16.96
N ALA A 190 -20.18 -9.65 16.31
CA ALA A 190 -20.81 -8.39 15.93
C ALA A 190 -21.22 -8.35 14.44
#